data_1eaf501c39c64af4165683d9d35e0e9f
#
_entry.id   1eaf501c39c64af4165683d9d35e0e9f
#
_cell.length_a   1.000
_cell.length_b   1.000
_cell.length_c   1.000
_cell.angle_alpha   90.00
_cell.angle_beta   90.00
_cell.angle_gamma   90.00
#
_symmetry.space_group_name_H-M   'P 1'
#
loop_
_entity.id
_entity.type
_entity.pdbx_description
1 polymer ?
#
loop_
_entity_poly.entity_id
_entity_poly.type
_entity_poly.pdbx_seq_one_letter_code
_entity_poly.pdbx_strand_id
1 'polypeptide(L)'
;MRIICAALALLMLASCSKPAPEADTSSAAAVAPPPISDDWPGKYEGDLMVRVSGVPGAHKVVLVAATTDGCTGDIGLAGGEPAKDISPTELGLTLKPDDKTICTISIRKDGDKLTVSESGICTTYHGLACSFNGSAVRLK
;
A
#
# COMPACT_ATOMS: atom_id res chain seq x y z
N MET A 1 -57.37 5.51 -42.24
CA MET A 1 -58.47 6.45 -42.52
C MET A 1 -58.11 7.78 -41.89
N ARG A 2 -57.95 8.76 -42.78
CA ARG A 2 -58.02 10.24 -42.57
C ARG A 2 -56.96 10.87 -41.63
N ILE A 3 -55.91 11.55 -42.17
CA ILE A 3 -55.91 12.88 -42.82
C ILE A 3 -56.25 13.98 -41.79
N ILE A 4 -55.35 14.92 -41.57
CA ILE A 4 -55.30 16.31 -42.05
C ILE A 4 -54.26 17.00 -41.14
N CYS A 5 -53.14 17.50 -41.68
CA CYS A 5 -52.89 18.82 -42.24
C CYS A 5 -52.97 20.00 -41.27
N ALA A 6 -51.95 20.70 -41.21
CA ALA A 6 -51.69 22.11 -41.55
C ALA A 6 -51.03 22.81 -40.38
N ALA A 7 -50.04 23.56 -40.50
CA ALA A 7 -49.48 24.57 -41.33
C ALA A 7 -48.77 25.63 -40.42
N LEU A 8 -47.60 25.96 -40.83
CA LEU A 8 -46.95 27.28 -40.78
C LEU A 8 -47.15 28.25 -39.60
N ALA A 9 -46.03 28.64 -39.00
CA ALA A 9 -45.66 30.05 -38.84
C ALA A 9 -44.15 30.21 -38.59
N LEU A 10 -43.45 30.77 -39.53
CA LEU A 10 -42.14 31.39 -39.39
C LEU A 10 -42.26 32.61 -38.47
N LEU A 11 -41.39 32.71 -37.47
CA LEU A 11 -40.99 33.97 -36.89
C LEU A 11 -39.49 33.98 -36.68
N MET A 12 -38.83 34.70 -37.57
CA MET A 12 -37.45 35.13 -37.47
C MET A 12 -37.37 36.17 -36.35
N LEU A 13 -36.65 35.85 -35.26
CA LEU A 13 -36.17 36.84 -34.32
C LEU A 13 -34.65 36.78 -34.33
N ALA A 14 -34.07 37.75 -35.03
CA ALA A 14 -32.65 38.05 -34.95
C ALA A 14 -32.35 38.62 -33.58
N SER A 15 -31.68 37.82 -32.73
CA SER A 15 -31.08 38.30 -31.50
C SER A 15 -29.60 38.53 -31.73
N CYS A 16 -29.21 39.80 -31.72
CA CYS A 16 -27.81 40.19 -31.62
C CYS A 16 -27.20 39.65 -30.34
N SER A 17 -26.38 38.66 -30.47
CA SER A 17 -25.55 38.18 -29.37
C SER A 17 -24.33 39.10 -29.27
N LYS A 18 -24.28 39.83 -28.17
CA LYS A 18 -23.13 40.54 -27.67
C LYS A 18 -21.99 39.56 -27.43
N PRO A 19 -20.75 39.77 -27.90
CA PRO A 19 -19.65 38.89 -27.58
C PRO A 19 -19.38 38.97 -26.08
N ALA A 20 -19.46 37.81 -25.45
CA ALA A 20 -19.01 37.63 -24.08
C ALA A 20 -17.48 37.74 -24.03
N PRO A 21 -16.91 38.32 -22.95
CA PRO A 21 -15.47 38.36 -22.80
C PRO A 21 -14.94 36.92 -22.69
N GLU A 22 -13.93 36.61 -23.47
CA GLU A 22 -13.16 35.39 -23.38
C GLU A 22 -12.59 35.30 -21.94
N ALA A 23 -13.12 34.41 -21.17
CA ALA A 23 -12.49 34.00 -19.91
C ALA A 23 -11.19 33.27 -20.31
N ASP A 24 -10.06 33.92 -20.06
CA ASP A 24 -8.76 33.25 -20.00
C ASP A 24 -8.84 32.07 -19.05
N THR A 25 -9.11 30.91 -19.60
CA THR A 25 -8.94 29.65 -18.90
C THR A 25 -7.45 29.37 -18.86
N SER A 26 -6.76 30.06 -17.95
CA SER A 26 -5.44 29.66 -17.52
C SER A 26 -5.60 28.27 -16.92
N SER A 27 -5.42 27.26 -17.76
CA SER A 27 -5.30 25.88 -17.33
C SER A 27 -4.03 25.79 -16.49
N ALA A 28 -4.18 26.00 -15.19
CA ALA A 28 -3.15 25.65 -14.25
C ALA A 28 -2.92 24.14 -14.43
N ALA A 29 -1.85 23.79 -15.15
CA ALA A 29 -1.39 22.43 -15.23
C ALA A 29 -1.24 21.94 -13.78
N ALA A 30 -2.11 21.04 -13.37
CA ALA A 30 -2.00 20.39 -12.07
C ALA A 30 -0.62 19.70 -12.07
N VAL A 31 0.32 20.28 -11.32
CA VAL A 31 1.62 19.66 -11.08
C VAL A 31 1.31 18.33 -10.41
N ALA A 32 1.56 17.23 -11.13
CA ALA A 32 1.43 15.91 -10.55
C ALA A 32 2.25 15.87 -9.26
N PRO A 33 1.71 15.37 -8.14
CA PRO A 33 2.48 15.23 -6.93
C PRO A 33 3.76 14.43 -7.26
N PRO A 34 4.91 14.79 -6.68
CA PRO A 34 6.14 14.05 -6.90
C PRO A 34 5.89 12.58 -6.60
N PRO A 35 6.46 11.65 -7.39
CA PRO A 35 6.31 10.23 -7.13
C PRO A 35 6.75 9.99 -5.69
N ILE A 36 5.86 9.37 -4.90
CA ILE A 36 6.19 8.94 -3.54
C ILE A 36 7.32 7.92 -3.72
N SER A 37 8.52 8.29 -3.32
CA SER A 37 9.66 7.37 -3.36
C SER A 37 9.35 6.24 -2.40
N ASP A 38 9.08 5.06 -2.98
CA ASP A 38 8.92 3.85 -2.20
C ASP A 38 10.30 3.38 -1.77
N ASP A 39 10.66 3.65 -0.54
CA ASP A 39 11.94 3.26 0.04
C ASP A 39 11.83 2.02 0.94
N TRP A 40 10.69 1.29 0.89
CA TRP A 40 10.50 0.03 1.59
C TRP A 40 11.28 -1.14 0.99
N PRO A 41 11.29 -1.34 -0.34
CA PRO A 41 11.95 -2.51 -0.91
C PRO A 41 13.44 -2.56 -0.59
N GLY A 42 13.88 -3.70 -0.09
CA GLY A 42 15.27 -3.92 0.30
C GLY A 42 15.45 -5.14 1.18
N LYS A 43 16.71 -5.37 1.54
CA LYS A 43 17.11 -6.39 2.52
C LYS A 43 17.59 -5.69 3.78
N TYR A 44 17.22 -6.23 4.92
CA TYR A 44 17.56 -5.70 6.23
C TYR A 44 18.05 -6.86 7.10
N GLU A 45 19.08 -6.64 7.89
CA GLU A 45 19.66 -7.63 8.80
C GLU A 45 19.94 -7.02 10.17
N GLY A 46 19.84 -7.84 11.20
CA GLY A 46 20.03 -7.51 12.60
C GLY A 46 19.60 -8.65 13.51
N ASP A 47 18.72 -8.37 14.46
CA ASP A 47 18.09 -9.41 15.28
C ASP A 47 17.25 -10.35 14.42
N LEU A 48 16.77 -9.84 13.30
CA LEU A 48 15.97 -10.52 12.30
C LEU A 48 16.54 -10.27 10.91
N MET A 49 16.26 -11.18 9.98
CA MET A 49 16.42 -10.92 8.55
C MET A 49 15.05 -10.55 7.99
N VAL A 50 14.97 -9.38 7.35
CA VAL A 50 13.74 -8.88 6.74
C VAL A 50 14.02 -8.56 5.27
N ARG A 51 13.15 -9.02 4.37
CA ARG A 51 13.16 -8.61 2.98
C ARG A 51 11.80 -8.05 2.62
N VAL A 52 11.78 -6.81 2.18
CA VAL A 52 10.59 -6.15 1.63
C VAL A 52 10.73 -6.08 0.12
N SER A 53 9.66 -6.37 -0.58
CA SER A 53 9.55 -6.32 -2.05
C SER A 53 8.16 -5.81 -2.44
N GLY A 54 7.96 -5.56 -3.72
CA GLY A 54 6.69 -5.06 -4.24
C GLY A 54 6.69 -3.55 -4.40
N VAL A 55 5.51 -2.97 -4.41
CA VAL A 55 5.24 -1.55 -4.62
C VAL A 55 4.21 -1.06 -3.61
N PRO A 56 4.03 0.25 -3.41
CA PRO A 56 3.01 0.79 -2.51
C PRO A 56 1.63 0.17 -2.73
N GLY A 57 1.00 -0.30 -1.66
CA GLY A 57 -0.28 -1.01 -1.67
C GLY A 57 -0.20 -2.50 -2.01
N ALA A 58 0.99 -3.01 -2.40
CA ALA A 58 1.23 -4.41 -2.74
C ALA A 58 2.60 -4.90 -2.25
N HIS A 59 3.02 -4.44 -1.09
CA HIS A 59 4.25 -4.91 -0.45
C HIS A 59 4.15 -6.38 -0.04
N LYS A 60 5.29 -7.06 -0.12
CA LYS A 60 5.46 -8.43 0.37
C LYS A 60 6.67 -8.49 1.29
N VAL A 61 6.54 -9.24 2.35
CA VAL A 61 7.57 -9.36 3.39
C VAL A 61 8.00 -10.81 3.55
N VAL A 62 9.30 -11.02 3.60
CA VAL A 62 9.92 -12.22 4.14
C VAL A 62 10.55 -11.85 5.47
N LEU A 63 10.25 -12.59 6.51
CA LEU A 63 10.76 -12.38 7.85
C LEU A 63 11.37 -13.69 8.36
N VAL A 64 12.61 -13.64 8.85
CA VAL A 64 13.29 -14.80 9.41
C VAL A 64 13.88 -14.41 10.77
N ALA A 65 13.52 -15.17 11.78
CA ALA A 65 14.16 -15.16 13.09
C ALA A 65 15.11 -16.34 13.16
N ALA A 66 16.38 -16.10 13.38
CA ALA A 66 17.37 -17.13 13.59
C ALA A 66 18.37 -16.66 14.64
N THR A 67 18.46 -17.38 15.73
CA THR A 67 19.44 -17.10 16.79
C THR A 67 20.43 -18.23 16.95
N THR A 68 21.57 -17.93 17.54
CA THR A 68 22.61 -18.93 17.87
C THR A 68 22.10 -20.01 18.84
N ASP A 69 21.04 -19.75 19.54
CA ASP A 69 20.43 -20.66 20.54
C ASP A 69 19.43 -21.67 19.93
N GLY A 70 19.42 -21.79 18.59
CA GLY A 70 18.57 -22.76 17.88
C GLY A 70 17.12 -22.30 17.69
N CYS A 71 16.85 -21.02 17.96
CA CYS A 71 15.58 -20.41 17.58
C CYS A 71 15.50 -20.25 16.07
N THR A 72 14.47 -20.79 15.46
CA THR A 72 14.17 -20.58 14.03
C THR A 72 12.69 -20.27 13.87
N GLY A 73 12.40 -19.33 13.01
CA GLY A 73 11.05 -18.99 12.62
C GLY A 73 11.07 -18.24 11.28
N ASP A 74 10.03 -18.41 10.49
CA ASP A 74 9.93 -17.72 9.21
C ASP A 74 8.49 -17.40 8.82
N ILE A 75 8.37 -16.35 8.03
CA ILE A 75 7.14 -15.90 7.38
C ILE A 75 7.48 -15.58 5.94
N GLY A 76 6.69 -16.08 5.01
CA GLY A 76 6.71 -15.67 3.61
C GLY A 76 7.90 -16.19 2.78
N LEU A 77 8.60 -17.24 3.18
CA LEU A 77 9.74 -17.80 2.41
C LEU A 77 9.38 -18.13 0.96
N ALA A 78 8.16 -18.56 0.69
CA ALA A 78 7.69 -18.94 -0.65
C ALA A 78 7.27 -17.76 -1.54
N GLY A 79 7.91 -16.60 -1.42
CA GLY A 79 7.64 -15.46 -2.32
C GLY A 79 7.17 -14.18 -1.63
N GLY A 80 7.22 -14.15 -0.31
CA GLY A 80 6.80 -13.04 0.53
C GLY A 80 5.33 -13.11 0.93
N GLU A 81 5.07 -12.80 2.19
CA GLU A 81 3.71 -12.65 2.72
C GLU A 81 3.17 -11.25 2.37
N PRO A 82 1.95 -11.12 1.88
CA PRO A 82 1.35 -9.82 1.61
C PRO A 82 1.28 -8.97 2.86
N ALA A 83 1.76 -7.74 2.76
CA ALA A 83 1.71 -6.76 3.83
C ALA A 83 0.75 -5.63 3.47
N LYS A 84 0.03 -5.15 4.47
CA LYS A 84 -0.83 -3.97 4.35
C LYS A 84 -0.01 -2.74 4.72
N ASP A 85 -0.05 -1.72 3.88
CA ASP A 85 0.49 -0.40 4.18
C ASP A 85 -0.43 0.28 5.20
N ILE A 86 0.00 0.35 6.45
CA ILE A 86 -0.75 1.00 7.53
C ILE A 86 -0.49 2.51 7.49
N SER A 87 0.75 2.89 7.26
CA SER A 87 1.19 4.28 7.08
C SER A 87 2.44 4.31 6.19
N PRO A 88 2.95 5.49 5.79
CA PRO A 88 4.20 5.59 5.04
C PRO A 88 5.40 4.94 5.76
N THR A 89 5.33 4.78 7.07
CA THR A 89 6.40 4.22 7.91
C THR A 89 5.99 2.95 8.65
N GLU A 90 4.87 2.32 8.29
CA GLU A 90 4.40 1.11 8.96
C GLU A 90 3.73 0.14 7.99
N LEU A 91 4.22 -1.11 7.99
CA LEU A 91 3.61 -2.25 7.34
C LEU A 91 3.03 -3.19 8.40
N GLY A 92 1.89 -3.80 8.09
CA GLY A 92 1.23 -4.78 8.95
C GLY A 92 0.96 -6.08 8.21
N LEU A 93 1.24 -7.23 8.85
CA LEU A 93 0.84 -8.53 8.37
C LEU A 93 -0.17 -9.14 9.34
N THR A 94 -1.19 -9.79 8.81
CA THR A 94 -2.15 -10.56 9.60
C THR A 94 -2.18 -11.99 9.08
N LEU A 95 -1.65 -12.89 9.87
CA LEU A 95 -1.46 -14.30 9.53
C LEU A 95 -2.51 -15.13 10.26
N LYS A 96 -3.16 -16.01 9.53
CA LYS A 96 -4.21 -16.90 10.04
C LYS A 96 -3.88 -18.34 9.64
N PRO A 97 -3.09 -19.05 10.43
CA PRO A 97 -2.79 -20.44 10.13
C PRO A 97 -4.02 -21.35 10.24
N ASP A 98 -5.01 -20.93 10.99
CA ASP A 98 -6.33 -21.55 11.14
C ASP A 98 -7.39 -20.50 11.50
N ASP A 99 -8.67 -20.92 11.60
CA ASP A 99 -9.80 -20.02 11.87
C ASP A 99 -9.81 -19.40 13.28
N LYS A 100 -8.99 -19.90 14.19
CA LYS A 100 -8.97 -19.53 15.61
C LYS A 100 -7.70 -18.79 16.02
N THR A 101 -6.65 -18.91 15.21
CA THR A 101 -5.33 -18.40 15.52
C THR A 101 -5.03 -17.16 14.68
N ILE A 102 -4.67 -16.08 15.32
CA ILE A 102 -4.24 -14.85 14.64
C ILE A 102 -2.86 -14.47 15.17
N CYS A 103 -1.92 -14.32 14.24
CA CYS A 103 -0.63 -13.70 14.49
C CYS A 103 -0.57 -12.39 13.70
N THR A 104 -0.22 -11.31 14.35
CA THR A 104 -0.06 -9.99 13.74
C THR A 104 1.39 -9.53 13.87
N ILE A 105 1.97 -9.10 12.78
CA ILE A 105 3.30 -8.49 12.74
C ILE A 105 3.15 -7.03 12.35
N SER A 106 3.75 -6.15 13.12
CA SER A 106 3.95 -4.73 12.78
C SER A 106 5.42 -4.48 12.49
N ILE A 107 5.69 -3.81 11.38
CA ILE A 107 7.05 -3.43 10.96
C ILE A 107 7.05 -1.92 10.82
N ARG A 108 7.80 -1.25 11.69
CA ARG A 108 7.98 0.20 11.65
C ARG A 108 9.34 0.56 11.10
N LYS A 109 9.37 1.56 10.25
CA LYS A 109 10.55 2.06 9.56
C LYS A 109 10.93 3.45 10.07
N ASP A 110 12.20 3.60 10.40
CA ASP A 110 12.83 4.87 10.74
C ASP A 110 14.17 4.97 9.98
N GLY A 111 14.15 5.70 8.87
CA GLY A 111 15.26 5.73 7.93
C GLY A 111 15.60 4.32 7.41
N ASP A 112 16.82 3.87 7.61
CA ASP A 112 17.30 2.55 7.23
C ASP A 112 17.03 1.46 8.28
N LYS A 113 16.46 1.81 9.42
CA LYS A 113 16.16 0.88 10.51
C LYS A 113 14.71 0.41 10.47
N LEU A 114 14.50 -0.88 10.64
CA LEU A 114 13.21 -1.49 10.92
C LEU A 114 13.13 -1.90 12.38
N THR A 115 11.96 -1.74 12.98
CA THR A 115 11.58 -2.34 14.25
C THR A 115 10.37 -3.22 13.99
N VAL A 116 10.51 -4.48 14.34
CA VAL A 116 9.47 -5.50 14.16
C VAL A 116 8.90 -5.86 15.52
N SER A 117 7.59 -5.98 15.58
CA SER A 117 6.87 -6.47 16.77
C SER A 117 5.80 -7.46 16.37
N GLU A 118 5.61 -8.47 17.19
CA GLU A 118 4.55 -9.45 17.04
C GLU A 118 3.50 -9.34 18.13
N SER A 119 2.29 -9.76 17.82
CA SER A 119 1.20 -9.89 18.78
C SER A 119 0.25 -11.03 18.41
N GLY A 120 -0.46 -11.55 19.39
CA GLY A 120 -1.32 -12.71 19.19
C GLY A 120 -0.55 -14.03 19.31
N ILE A 121 -0.98 -15.05 18.58
CA ILE A 121 -0.42 -16.41 18.66
C ILE A 121 0.46 -16.65 17.44
N CYS A 122 1.75 -16.33 17.55
CA CYS A 122 2.74 -16.46 16.47
C CYS A 122 3.57 -17.74 16.53
N THR A 123 3.39 -18.56 17.56
CA THR A 123 4.18 -19.80 17.80
C THR A 123 4.06 -20.84 16.69
N THR A 124 3.06 -20.73 15.81
CA THR A 124 2.95 -21.57 14.60
C THR A 124 4.04 -21.27 13.59
N TYR A 125 4.58 -20.04 13.58
CA TYR A 125 5.59 -19.55 12.65
C TYR A 125 7.00 -19.58 13.24
N HIS A 126 7.10 -19.76 14.55
CA HIS A 126 8.38 -19.90 15.27
C HIS A 126 8.19 -20.78 16.51
N GLY A 127 9.26 -21.29 17.09
CA GLY A 127 9.21 -22.07 18.32
C GLY A 127 8.88 -21.22 19.55
N LEU A 128 8.48 -21.86 20.66
CA LEU A 128 8.13 -21.19 21.92
C LEU A 128 9.24 -20.31 22.52
N ALA A 129 10.50 -20.63 22.20
CA ALA A 129 11.66 -19.85 22.63
C ALA A 129 12.02 -18.70 21.68
N CYS A 130 11.27 -18.56 20.59
CA CYS A 130 11.50 -17.59 19.54
C CYS A 130 10.53 -16.43 19.60
N SER A 131 10.89 -15.36 18.92
CA SER A 131 10.03 -14.20 18.70
C SER A 131 10.43 -13.48 17.44
N PHE A 132 9.49 -12.86 16.75
CA PHE A 132 9.76 -11.90 15.70
C PHE A 132 9.95 -10.46 16.22
N ASN A 133 10.03 -10.27 17.54
CA ASN A 133 10.37 -8.97 18.09
C ASN A 133 11.87 -8.68 17.90
N GLY A 134 12.19 -7.54 17.32
CA GLY A 134 13.58 -7.19 17.08
C GLY A 134 13.75 -6.02 16.13
N SER A 135 15.00 -5.80 15.74
CA SER A 135 15.35 -4.74 14.80
C SER A 135 16.25 -5.28 13.67
N ALA A 136 16.20 -4.59 12.55
CA ALA A 136 17.07 -4.86 11.41
C ALA A 136 17.45 -3.55 10.72
N VAL A 137 18.62 -3.50 10.07
CA VAL A 137 19.11 -2.33 9.36
C VAL A 137 19.31 -2.69 7.90
N ARG A 138 19.02 -1.76 7.01
CA ARG A 138 19.15 -1.94 5.56
C ARG A 138 20.57 -2.31 5.16
N LEU A 139 20.69 -3.34 4.36
CA LEU A 139 21.94 -3.68 3.69
C LEU A 139 22.15 -2.73 2.51
N LYS A 140 23.36 -2.22 2.40
CA LYS A 140 23.82 -1.34 1.28
C LYS A 140 24.25 -2.18 0.09
#